data_4ff16351830eb079abc9eaf026cea1aa
#
_entry.id   4ff16351830eb079abc9eaf026cea1aa
#
_cell.length_a   1.000
_cell.length_b   1.000
_cell.length_c   1.000
_cell.angle_alpha   90.00
_cell.angle_beta   90.00
_cell.angle_gamma   90.00
#
_symmetry.space_group_name_H-M   'P 1'
#
loop_
_entity.id
_entity.type
_entity.pdbx_description
1 polymer ?
#
loop_
_entity_poly.entity_id
_entity_poly.type
_entity_poly.pdbx_seq_one_letter_code
_entity_poly.pdbx_strand_id
1 'polypeptide(L)'
;MLQLFAIHYSSTTNAIWVAFADKNCPSDWPQMQVAHVEVLILNLQTKQYSFPDFLEDMNKLKVLIVTNYSYYPSEINNFELFCSSSNLRRIRLERISVPSFVAMKNLKKLSLYFCNMKQAFENHDLLISYAFPNLEDLNIDYCKDMVGLPKGLSDIIPLKKLSITNCHKLSALPQDIGKLENLELLRLSSCTDLEGIPDSIGRLSNLQLLDISNCISLPNLPDDFGNLSNLQNLYMTSCERCELPFSVTNLGNLKVVICDEETAASWENFKPMLPNLKIDVPLVDVNLNWLHTTST
;
A
#
# COMPACT_ATOMS: atom_id res chain seq x y z
N MET A 1 -30.61 1.54 18.12
CA MET A 1 -29.89 1.29 19.39
C MET A 1 -28.86 0.21 19.09
N LEU A 2 -27.70 0.59 18.58
CA LEU A 2 -26.57 -0.33 18.35
C LEU A 2 -25.68 -0.24 19.59
N GLN A 3 -25.63 -1.33 20.32
CA GLN A 3 -24.85 -1.45 21.55
C GLN A 3 -23.35 -1.49 21.20
N LEU A 4 -22.55 -0.75 21.96
CA LEU A 4 -21.12 -0.96 22.07
C LEU A 4 -20.86 -2.40 22.53
N PHE A 5 -20.48 -3.28 21.65
CA PHE A 5 -19.93 -4.58 22.03
C PHE A 5 -18.41 -4.45 22.12
N ALA A 6 -17.91 -4.16 23.30
CA ALA A 6 -16.51 -4.45 23.60
C ALA A 6 -16.40 -5.96 23.76
N ILE A 7 -15.92 -6.67 22.77
CA ILE A 7 -15.59 -8.08 22.90
C ILE A 7 -14.20 -8.17 23.53
N HIS A 8 -14.19 -8.42 24.81
CA HIS A 8 -12.98 -8.71 25.55
C HIS A 8 -12.61 -10.18 25.33
N TYR A 9 -11.61 -10.44 24.51
CA TYR A 9 -10.93 -11.74 24.49
C TYR A 9 -9.76 -11.70 25.47
N SER A 10 -10.00 -12.16 26.68
CA SER A 10 -8.96 -12.39 27.69
C SER A 10 -8.49 -13.84 27.61
N SER A 11 -7.46 -14.09 26.83
CA SER A 11 -6.48 -15.11 27.23
C SER A 11 -5.35 -14.36 27.93
N THR A 12 -4.80 -14.91 28.94
CA THR A 12 -3.95 -14.32 29.99
C THR A 12 -2.74 -13.45 29.57
N THR A 13 -2.57 -13.09 28.29
CA THR A 13 -1.40 -12.36 27.80
C THR A 13 -1.63 -11.27 26.75
N ASN A 14 -2.76 -11.23 26.00
CA ASN A 14 -2.96 -10.22 24.94
C ASN A 14 -4.39 -9.67 24.96
N ALA A 15 -4.55 -8.38 25.26
CA ALA A 15 -5.85 -7.71 25.23
C ALA A 15 -6.13 -7.15 23.83
N ILE A 16 -7.14 -7.71 23.13
CA ILE A 16 -7.66 -7.20 21.87
C ILE A 16 -8.96 -6.45 22.18
N TRP A 17 -9.03 -5.20 21.71
CA TRP A 17 -10.24 -4.39 21.81
C TRP A 17 -10.87 -4.19 20.45
N VAL A 18 -12.18 -4.42 20.37
CA VAL A 18 -13.00 -4.10 19.22
C VAL A 18 -14.11 -3.15 19.68
N ALA A 19 -14.15 -1.97 19.08
CA ALA A 19 -15.17 -0.97 19.37
C ALA A 19 -15.92 -0.57 18.09
N PHE A 20 -17.20 -0.21 18.24
CA PHE A 20 -18.07 0.27 17.17
C PHE A 20 -18.54 1.68 17.54
N ALA A 21 -18.41 2.63 16.63
CA ALA A 21 -18.90 3.98 16.79
C ALA A 21 -19.82 4.37 15.63
N ASP A 22 -21.05 4.75 15.93
CA ASP A 22 -22.00 5.30 14.97
C ASP A 22 -22.35 6.77 15.31
N LYS A 23 -23.19 7.39 14.48
CA LYS A 23 -23.62 8.79 14.64
C LYS A 23 -24.31 9.10 15.97
N ASN A 24 -24.82 8.09 16.68
CA ASN A 24 -25.64 8.20 17.88
C ASN A 24 -24.93 7.70 19.13
N CYS A 25 -23.67 7.25 19.00
CA CYS A 25 -22.90 6.77 20.14
C CYS A 25 -22.20 7.95 20.81
N PRO A 26 -22.67 8.40 21.97
CA PRO A 26 -21.88 9.31 22.78
C PRO A 26 -20.62 8.57 23.24
N SER A 27 -19.63 9.35 23.56
CA SER A 27 -18.29 9.00 24.02
C SER A 27 -18.21 8.16 25.32
N ASP A 28 -19.21 7.36 25.63
CA ASP A 28 -19.21 6.49 26.79
C ASP A 28 -18.39 5.21 26.52
N TRP A 29 -17.09 5.43 26.39
CA TRP A 29 -16.16 4.34 26.49
C TRP A 29 -16.22 3.78 27.90
N PRO A 30 -16.39 2.46 28.07
CA PRO A 30 -16.39 1.89 29.42
C PRO A 30 -15.09 2.24 30.14
N GLN A 31 -15.15 2.57 31.41
CA GLN A 31 -13.96 2.74 32.26
C GLN A 31 -13.22 1.41 32.35
N MET A 32 -12.29 1.18 31.43
CA MET A 32 -11.57 -0.08 31.32
C MET A 32 -10.08 0.17 31.50
N GLN A 33 -9.35 -0.85 31.93
CA GLN A 33 -7.91 -0.79 32.09
C GLN A 33 -7.22 -0.78 30.71
N VAL A 34 -7.19 0.40 30.05
CA VAL A 34 -6.63 0.59 28.72
C VAL A 34 -5.14 0.31 28.63
N ALA A 35 -4.42 0.34 29.75
CA ALA A 35 -2.97 0.15 29.84
C ALA A 35 -2.48 -1.24 29.34
N HIS A 36 -3.35 -2.21 29.18
CA HIS A 36 -2.99 -3.57 28.75
C HIS A 36 -3.38 -3.88 27.30
N VAL A 37 -4.04 -2.94 26.60
CA VAL A 37 -4.48 -3.14 25.23
C VAL A 37 -3.31 -3.18 24.26
N GLU A 38 -3.19 -4.25 23.52
CA GLU A 38 -2.16 -4.44 22.47
C GLU A 38 -2.69 -4.23 21.06
N VAL A 39 -3.98 -4.51 20.83
CA VAL A 39 -4.65 -4.35 19.53
C VAL A 39 -5.94 -3.58 19.72
N LEU A 40 -6.09 -2.49 19.00
CA LEU A 40 -7.32 -1.70 18.95
C LEU A 40 -7.93 -1.78 17.56
N ILE A 41 -9.17 -2.23 17.48
CA ILE A 41 -9.95 -2.29 16.24
C ILE A 41 -11.17 -1.40 16.42
N LEU A 42 -11.27 -0.36 15.58
CA LEU A 42 -12.38 0.58 15.57
C LEU A 42 -13.17 0.45 14.28
N ASN A 43 -14.45 0.16 14.43
CA ASN A 43 -15.40 0.08 13.34
C ASN A 43 -16.31 1.31 13.39
N LEU A 44 -16.12 2.22 12.46
CA LEU A 44 -16.84 3.48 12.39
C LEU A 44 -18.00 3.40 11.39
N GLN A 45 -19.07 4.13 11.66
CA GLN A 45 -20.16 4.39 10.71
C GLN A 45 -20.55 5.87 10.78
N THR A 46 -19.57 6.75 10.67
CA THR A 46 -19.74 8.18 10.80
C THR A 46 -18.89 8.95 9.80
N LYS A 47 -19.25 10.19 9.53
CA LYS A 47 -18.45 11.09 8.68
C LYS A 47 -17.31 11.75 9.46
N GLN A 48 -17.41 11.84 10.77
CA GLN A 48 -16.41 12.45 11.63
C GLN A 48 -16.32 11.70 12.95
N TYR A 49 -15.10 11.48 13.40
CA TYR A 49 -14.82 10.80 14.65
C TYR A 49 -13.63 11.47 15.35
N SER A 50 -13.75 11.68 16.66
CA SER A 50 -12.66 12.20 17.50
C SER A 50 -12.23 11.12 18.46
N PHE A 51 -10.93 10.80 18.45
CA PHE A 51 -10.37 9.86 19.41
C PHE A 51 -10.46 10.47 20.81
N PRO A 52 -10.89 9.69 21.80
CA PRO A 52 -10.93 10.13 23.19
C PRO A 52 -9.53 10.20 23.81
N ASP A 53 -9.31 11.15 24.71
CA ASP A 53 -7.99 11.45 25.28
C ASP A 53 -7.34 10.27 26.02
N PHE A 54 -8.14 9.40 26.65
CA PHE A 54 -7.63 8.23 27.37
C PHE A 54 -6.85 7.23 26.49
N LEU A 55 -6.96 7.31 25.15
CA LEU A 55 -6.16 6.47 24.25
C LEU A 55 -4.66 6.76 24.37
N GLU A 56 -4.28 7.93 24.85
CA GLU A 56 -2.89 8.25 25.17
C GLU A 56 -2.28 7.29 26.21
N ASP A 57 -3.12 6.75 27.10
CA ASP A 57 -2.72 5.80 28.14
C ASP A 57 -2.50 4.37 27.63
N MET A 58 -2.77 4.09 26.34
CA MET A 58 -2.58 2.77 25.72
C MET A 58 -1.10 2.46 25.43
N ASN A 59 -0.28 2.44 26.46
CA ASN A 59 1.18 2.31 26.34
C ASN A 59 1.66 0.97 25.77
N LYS A 60 0.81 -0.06 25.72
CA LYS A 60 1.13 -1.38 25.13
C LYS A 60 0.58 -1.57 23.73
N LEU A 61 -0.08 -0.57 23.16
CA LEU A 61 -0.70 -0.68 21.84
C LEU A 61 0.34 -0.97 20.76
N LYS A 62 0.16 -2.07 20.05
CA LYS A 62 1.02 -2.54 18.94
C LYS A 62 0.36 -2.38 17.57
N VAL A 63 -0.96 -2.52 17.53
CA VAL A 63 -1.73 -2.53 16.29
C VAL A 63 -2.98 -1.66 16.44
N LEU A 64 -3.15 -0.73 15.50
CA LEU A 64 -4.35 0.08 15.35
C LEU A 64 -5.01 -0.24 14.00
N ILE A 65 -6.28 -0.61 14.02
CA ILE A 65 -7.10 -0.83 12.83
C ILE A 65 -8.33 0.06 12.94
N VAL A 66 -8.54 0.92 11.95
CA VAL A 66 -9.73 1.78 11.87
C VAL A 66 -10.40 1.55 10.53
N THR A 67 -11.63 1.06 10.54
CA THR A 67 -12.45 0.82 9.35
C THR A 67 -13.72 1.63 9.44
N ASN A 68 -14.02 2.42 8.42
CA ASN A 68 -15.28 3.13 8.33
C ASN A 68 -16.21 2.44 7.33
N TYR A 69 -17.39 2.05 7.78
CA TYR A 69 -18.43 1.39 6.97
C TYR A 69 -19.39 2.38 6.31
N SER A 70 -19.18 3.69 6.48
CA SER A 70 -19.95 4.70 5.76
C SER A 70 -19.55 4.75 4.29
N TYR A 71 -20.42 5.32 3.47
CA TYR A 71 -20.17 5.50 2.03
C TYR A 71 -18.99 6.48 1.74
N TYR A 72 -18.82 7.49 2.59
CA TYR A 72 -17.74 8.49 2.47
C TYR A 72 -16.64 8.22 3.50
N PRO A 73 -15.38 8.58 3.19
CA PRO A 73 -14.31 8.56 4.18
C PRO A 73 -14.66 9.37 5.42
N SER A 74 -14.30 8.86 6.60
CA SER A 74 -14.46 9.55 7.88
C SER A 74 -13.29 10.48 8.14
N GLU A 75 -13.58 11.70 8.56
CA GLU A 75 -12.57 12.59 9.14
C GLU A 75 -12.24 12.14 10.57
N ILE A 76 -10.96 12.09 10.88
CA ILE A 76 -10.48 11.67 12.20
C ILE A 76 -9.76 12.85 12.87
N ASN A 77 -10.17 13.18 14.10
CA ASN A 77 -9.51 14.14 14.96
C ASN A 77 -8.72 13.44 16.07
N ASN A 78 -7.75 14.14 16.65
CA ASN A 78 -6.90 13.68 17.76
C ASN A 78 -6.06 12.44 17.41
N PHE A 79 -5.68 12.28 16.12
CA PHE A 79 -4.84 11.17 15.71
C PHE A 79 -3.42 11.24 16.30
N GLU A 80 -2.99 12.43 16.66
CA GLU A 80 -1.73 12.72 17.34
C GLU A 80 -1.58 12.02 18.71
N LEU A 81 -2.66 11.61 19.37
CA LEU A 81 -2.63 10.83 20.61
C LEU A 81 -1.79 9.54 20.47
N PHE A 82 -1.70 8.99 19.26
CA PHE A 82 -0.91 7.78 19.00
C PHE A 82 0.59 8.05 18.82
N CYS A 83 1.04 9.31 18.76
CA CYS A 83 2.45 9.65 18.58
C CYS A 83 3.29 9.24 19.79
N SER A 84 2.71 9.28 21.00
CA SER A 84 3.35 8.87 22.25
C SER A 84 3.49 7.34 22.38
N SER A 85 2.74 6.57 21.57
CA SER A 85 2.68 5.11 21.65
C SER A 85 3.98 4.46 21.15
N SER A 86 4.94 4.28 22.04
CA SER A 86 6.27 3.73 21.74
C SER A 86 6.24 2.28 21.21
N ASN A 87 5.15 1.55 21.46
CA ASN A 87 4.98 0.16 21.04
C ASN A 87 4.18 -0.01 19.73
N LEU A 88 3.58 1.06 19.19
CA LEU A 88 2.79 0.99 17.97
C LEU A 88 3.68 0.63 16.76
N ARG A 89 3.35 -0.49 16.13
CA ARG A 89 4.10 -1.08 15.00
C ARG A 89 3.31 -1.13 13.71
N ARG A 90 1.99 -1.22 13.80
CA ARG A 90 1.11 -1.39 12.65
C ARG A 90 -0.11 -0.50 12.74
N ILE A 91 -0.40 0.20 11.63
CA ILE A 91 -1.63 0.97 11.44
C ILE A 91 -2.29 0.50 10.15
N ARG A 92 -3.59 0.26 10.21
CA ARG A 92 -4.45 0.07 9.05
C ARG A 92 -5.62 1.03 9.13
N LEU A 93 -5.78 1.83 8.10
CA LEU A 93 -6.91 2.74 7.94
C LEU A 93 -7.69 2.34 6.69
N GLU A 94 -9.02 2.32 6.79
CA GLU A 94 -9.89 2.00 5.68
C GLU A 94 -11.08 2.97 5.62
N ARG A 95 -11.26 3.61 4.46
CA ARG A 95 -12.26 4.68 4.24
C ARG A 95 -12.14 5.82 5.26
N ILE A 96 -10.95 6.31 5.43
CA ILE A 96 -10.59 7.40 6.33
C ILE A 96 -10.02 8.54 5.48
N SER A 97 -10.37 9.77 5.82
CA SER A 97 -9.59 10.94 5.41
C SER A 97 -8.34 10.96 6.26
N VAL A 98 -7.21 10.57 5.68
CA VAL A 98 -5.96 10.41 6.42
C VAL A 98 -5.52 11.77 6.94
N PRO A 99 -5.38 11.94 8.27
CA PRO A 99 -4.92 13.21 8.83
C PRO A 99 -3.46 13.46 8.44
N SER A 100 -3.00 14.69 8.65
CA SER A 100 -1.58 15.00 8.51
C SER A 100 -0.74 14.03 9.31
N PHE A 101 0.29 13.48 8.68
CA PHE A 101 1.16 12.52 9.35
C PHE A 101 1.91 13.21 10.50
N VAL A 102 1.98 12.49 11.60
CA VAL A 102 2.71 12.87 12.80
C VAL A 102 3.82 11.85 13.06
N ALA A 103 4.86 12.24 13.80
CA ALA A 103 6.02 11.38 14.00
C ALA A 103 5.68 10.12 14.80
N MET A 104 5.71 8.96 14.14
CA MET A 104 5.54 7.63 14.74
C MET A 104 6.77 6.78 14.48
N LYS A 105 7.85 7.08 15.22
CA LYS A 105 9.19 6.54 14.96
C LYS A 105 9.29 5.00 14.99
N ASN A 106 8.36 4.34 15.65
CA ASN A 106 8.38 2.89 15.82
C ASN A 106 7.46 2.14 14.86
N LEU A 107 6.74 2.86 13.99
CA LEU A 107 5.84 2.25 13.00
C LEU A 107 6.64 1.45 11.99
N LYS A 108 6.22 0.19 11.77
CA LYS A 108 6.83 -0.76 10.82
C LYS A 108 5.95 -1.01 9.62
N LYS A 109 4.64 -0.95 9.81
CA LYS A 109 3.68 -1.20 8.73
C LYS A 109 2.55 -0.17 8.74
N LEU A 110 2.33 0.45 7.57
CA LEU A 110 1.21 1.35 7.29
C LEU A 110 0.40 0.80 6.12
N SER A 111 -0.91 0.67 6.31
CA SER A 111 -1.82 0.20 5.25
C SER A 111 -3.03 1.12 5.15
N LEU A 112 -3.27 1.66 3.96
CA LEU A 112 -4.29 2.64 3.65
C LEU A 112 -5.18 2.10 2.52
N TYR A 113 -6.48 1.90 2.79
CA TYR A 113 -7.44 1.32 1.84
C TYR A 113 -8.61 2.26 1.62
N PHE A 114 -8.93 2.60 0.37
CA PHE A 114 -10.03 3.51 0.02
C PHE A 114 -9.96 4.85 0.77
N CYS A 115 -8.78 5.29 1.15
CA CYS A 115 -8.56 6.50 1.93
C CYS A 115 -8.57 7.74 1.03
N ASN A 116 -8.91 8.90 1.63
CA ASN A 116 -8.66 10.21 1.05
C ASN A 116 -7.30 10.69 1.57
N MET A 117 -6.37 10.96 0.66
CA MET A 117 -4.97 11.27 0.97
C MET A 117 -4.67 12.77 0.98
N LYS A 118 -5.63 13.61 0.58
CA LYS A 118 -5.43 15.04 0.37
C LYS A 118 -4.78 15.73 1.57
N GLN A 119 -5.35 15.56 2.77
CA GLN A 119 -4.82 16.20 3.99
C GLN A 119 -3.45 15.65 4.40
N ALA A 120 -3.20 14.35 4.18
CA ALA A 120 -1.93 13.72 4.53
C ALA A 120 -0.73 14.32 3.78
N PHE A 121 -0.96 14.87 2.57
CA PHE A 121 0.08 15.41 1.69
C PHE A 121 0.08 16.94 1.59
N GLU A 122 -0.95 17.61 2.12
CA GLU A 122 -1.02 19.08 2.11
C GLU A 122 -0.03 19.74 3.07
N ASN A 123 0.42 19.05 4.10
CA ASN A 123 1.44 19.56 5.00
C ASN A 123 2.82 19.42 4.35
N HIS A 124 3.20 20.42 3.55
CA HIS A 124 4.41 20.42 2.73
C HIS A 124 5.72 20.42 3.54
N ASP A 125 5.65 20.66 4.85
CA ASP A 125 6.84 20.82 5.71
C ASP A 125 7.28 19.51 6.35
N LEU A 126 6.43 18.49 6.42
CA LEU A 126 6.76 17.22 7.04
C LEU A 126 7.05 16.13 5.99
N LEU A 127 8.31 15.72 5.90
CA LEU A 127 8.68 14.57 5.08
C LEU A 127 8.14 13.28 5.70
N ILE A 128 7.61 12.38 4.87
CA ILE A 128 7.12 11.07 5.34
C ILE A 128 8.24 10.26 6.00
N SER A 129 9.49 10.41 5.57
CA SER A 129 10.67 9.81 6.20
C SER A 129 10.91 10.28 7.62
N TYR A 130 10.52 11.52 7.95
CA TYR A 130 10.57 12.01 9.32
C TYR A 130 9.41 11.45 10.17
N ALA A 131 8.23 11.35 9.56
CA ALA A 131 7.06 10.78 10.24
C ALA A 131 7.25 9.28 10.54
N PHE A 132 7.79 8.52 9.61
CA PHE A 132 7.90 7.06 9.68
C PHE A 132 9.32 6.56 9.33
N PRO A 133 10.38 6.97 10.07
CA PRO A 133 11.78 6.67 9.71
C PRO A 133 12.13 5.18 9.69
N ASN A 134 11.33 4.35 10.34
CA ASN A 134 11.57 2.92 10.48
C ASN A 134 10.51 2.06 9.76
N LEU A 135 9.76 2.65 8.82
CA LEU A 135 8.73 1.93 8.07
C LEU A 135 9.36 0.86 7.16
N GLU A 136 8.86 -0.36 7.23
CA GLU A 136 9.33 -1.50 6.44
C GLU A 136 8.32 -1.94 5.37
N ASP A 137 7.03 -1.65 5.59
CA ASP A 137 5.94 -2.09 4.71
C ASP A 137 4.92 -0.95 4.56
N LEU A 138 4.79 -0.40 3.35
CA LEU A 138 3.80 0.60 2.99
C LEU A 138 2.84 0.03 1.94
N ASN A 139 1.55 0.00 2.27
CA ASN A 139 0.51 -0.45 1.36
C ASN A 139 -0.55 0.64 1.20
N ILE A 140 -0.79 1.07 -0.03
CA ILE A 140 -1.81 2.06 -0.41
C ILE A 140 -2.67 1.45 -1.51
N ASP A 141 -3.96 1.29 -1.27
CA ASP A 141 -4.87 0.64 -2.21
C ASP A 141 -6.17 1.42 -2.39
N TYR A 142 -6.62 1.58 -3.63
CA TYR A 142 -7.83 2.33 -3.99
C TYR A 142 -7.89 3.77 -3.45
N CYS A 143 -6.76 4.45 -3.28
CA CYS A 143 -6.72 5.87 -2.90
C CYS A 143 -6.83 6.75 -4.16
N LYS A 144 -8.07 7.09 -4.52
CA LYS A 144 -8.43 7.68 -5.83
C LYS A 144 -7.98 9.12 -6.05
N ASP A 145 -7.61 9.82 -5.00
CA ASP A 145 -7.16 11.22 -5.03
C ASP A 145 -5.64 11.37 -5.06
N MET A 146 -4.91 10.26 -5.00
CA MET A 146 -3.44 10.25 -4.97
C MET A 146 -2.88 10.43 -6.38
N VAL A 147 -2.34 11.62 -6.65
CA VAL A 147 -1.72 11.99 -7.94
C VAL A 147 -0.21 11.69 -7.95
N GLY A 148 0.43 11.76 -6.80
CA GLY A 148 1.85 11.50 -6.61
C GLY A 148 2.13 10.92 -5.22
N LEU A 149 3.39 10.53 -4.99
CA LEU A 149 3.83 9.99 -3.71
C LEU A 149 4.29 11.10 -2.76
N PRO A 150 4.20 10.89 -1.44
CA PRO A 150 4.60 11.91 -0.47
C PRO A 150 6.10 12.21 -0.56
N LYS A 151 6.45 13.48 -0.33
CA LYS A 151 7.83 13.93 -0.31
C LYS A 151 8.65 13.17 0.74
N GLY A 152 9.86 12.77 0.37
CA GLY A 152 10.76 12.02 1.25
C GLY A 152 10.45 10.54 1.35
N LEU A 153 9.54 9.98 0.53
CA LEU A 153 9.30 8.54 0.49
C LEU A 153 10.59 7.77 0.22
N SER A 154 11.38 8.25 -0.74
CA SER A 154 12.65 7.62 -1.14
C SER A 154 13.72 7.65 -0.05
N ASP A 155 13.54 8.45 0.99
CA ASP A 155 14.46 8.55 2.12
C ASP A 155 14.09 7.58 3.28
N ILE A 156 13.06 6.76 3.11
CA ILE A 156 12.70 5.69 4.09
C ILE A 156 13.56 4.46 3.81
N ILE A 157 14.83 4.54 4.14
CA ILE A 157 15.81 3.48 3.83
C ILE A 157 15.41 2.08 4.32
N PRO A 158 14.75 1.88 5.50
CA PRO A 158 14.32 0.55 5.93
C PRO A 158 13.17 -0.08 5.14
N LEU A 159 12.60 0.63 4.15
CA LEU A 159 11.43 0.16 3.40
C LEU A 159 11.79 -1.06 2.55
N LYS A 160 11.09 -2.18 2.80
CA LYS A 160 11.26 -3.46 2.08
C LYS A 160 10.13 -3.72 1.10
N LYS A 161 8.92 -3.25 1.43
CA LYS A 161 7.72 -3.48 0.62
C LYS A 161 6.99 -2.17 0.38
N LEU A 162 6.85 -1.82 -0.89
CA LEU A 162 6.03 -0.72 -1.35
C LEU A 162 4.97 -1.27 -2.31
N SER A 163 3.72 -1.20 -1.90
CA SER A 163 2.58 -1.63 -2.71
C SER A 163 1.61 -0.49 -2.86
N ILE A 164 1.41 -0.04 -4.09
CA ILE A 164 0.47 1.00 -4.47
C ILE A 164 -0.39 0.40 -5.58
N THR A 165 -1.63 0.10 -5.25
CA THR A 165 -2.52 -0.63 -6.16
C THR A 165 -3.83 0.13 -6.37
N ASN A 166 -4.40 0.01 -7.57
CA ASN A 166 -5.68 0.64 -7.90
C ASN A 166 -5.73 2.16 -7.65
N CYS A 167 -4.57 2.82 -7.65
CA CYS A 167 -4.43 4.27 -7.50
C CYS A 167 -4.36 4.92 -8.89
N HIS A 168 -5.51 4.99 -9.56
CA HIS A 168 -5.61 5.30 -10.98
C HIS A 168 -5.04 6.67 -11.38
N LYS A 169 -4.97 7.64 -10.46
CA LYS A 169 -4.42 8.97 -10.73
C LYS A 169 -2.93 9.12 -10.45
N LEU A 170 -2.28 8.06 -9.96
CA LEU A 170 -0.83 8.10 -9.76
C LEU A 170 -0.14 8.18 -11.12
N SER A 171 0.48 9.32 -11.42
CA SER A 171 1.09 9.59 -12.73
C SER A 171 2.59 9.35 -12.79
N ALA A 172 3.29 9.43 -11.66
CA ALA A 172 4.74 9.26 -11.61
C ALA A 172 5.24 8.74 -10.27
N LEU A 173 6.40 8.08 -10.31
CA LEU A 173 7.21 7.76 -9.14
C LEU A 173 8.23 8.90 -8.86
N PRO A 174 8.73 9.03 -7.62
CA PRO A 174 9.82 9.95 -7.32
C PRO A 174 11.07 9.65 -8.17
N GLN A 175 11.72 10.69 -8.69
CA GLN A 175 12.92 10.53 -9.52
C GLN A 175 14.09 9.88 -8.77
N ASP A 176 14.05 9.88 -7.45
CA ASP A 176 15.07 9.32 -6.58
C ASP A 176 14.63 8.01 -5.90
N ILE A 177 13.62 7.30 -6.45
CA ILE A 177 13.10 6.04 -5.90
C ILE A 177 14.21 4.99 -5.65
N GLY A 178 15.28 5.05 -6.45
CA GLY A 178 16.45 4.18 -6.31
C GLY A 178 17.22 4.30 -5.01
N LYS A 179 16.92 5.30 -4.14
CA LYS A 179 17.47 5.39 -2.78
C LYS A 179 16.92 4.30 -1.84
N LEU A 180 15.82 3.67 -2.20
CA LEU A 180 15.21 2.58 -1.41
C LEU A 180 15.99 1.27 -1.60
N GLU A 181 17.28 1.27 -1.27
CA GLU A 181 18.21 0.16 -1.51
C GLU A 181 17.76 -1.18 -0.89
N ASN A 182 16.95 -1.14 0.19
CA ASN A 182 16.44 -2.33 0.84
C ASN A 182 15.10 -2.82 0.28
N LEU A 183 14.58 -2.19 -0.78
CA LEU A 183 13.28 -2.56 -1.34
C LEU A 183 13.36 -3.93 -2.03
N GLU A 184 12.55 -4.88 -1.54
CA GLU A 184 12.46 -6.24 -2.05
C GLU A 184 11.25 -6.44 -2.96
N LEU A 185 10.16 -5.69 -2.70
CA LEU A 185 8.90 -5.75 -3.44
C LEU A 185 8.41 -4.36 -3.80
N LEU A 186 8.19 -4.13 -5.09
CA LEU A 186 7.50 -2.96 -5.62
C LEU A 186 6.27 -3.42 -6.40
N ARG A 187 5.08 -2.98 -5.98
CA ARG A 187 3.83 -3.25 -6.68
C ARG A 187 3.15 -1.94 -7.02
N LEU A 188 2.83 -1.77 -8.29
CA LEU A 188 2.16 -0.58 -8.85
C LEU A 188 0.92 -0.97 -9.67
N SER A 189 0.39 -2.15 -9.43
CA SER A 189 -0.67 -2.76 -10.20
C SER A 189 -1.92 -1.86 -10.29
N SER A 190 -2.44 -1.72 -11.50
CA SER A 190 -3.62 -0.90 -11.80
C SER A 190 -3.46 0.60 -11.47
N CYS A 191 -2.24 1.13 -11.58
CA CYS A 191 -1.97 2.57 -11.62
C CYS A 191 -2.06 3.05 -13.08
N THR A 192 -3.29 3.23 -13.56
CA THR A 192 -3.57 3.40 -15.00
C THR A 192 -2.98 4.66 -15.61
N ASP A 193 -2.81 5.73 -14.84
CA ASP A 193 -2.26 6.99 -15.29
C ASP A 193 -0.73 7.07 -15.11
N LEU A 194 -0.07 5.96 -14.73
CA LEU A 194 1.39 5.94 -14.57
C LEU A 194 2.08 6.06 -15.93
N GLU A 195 2.71 7.21 -16.18
CA GLU A 195 3.33 7.57 -17.46
C GLU A 195 4.80 7.19 -17.58
N GLY A 196 5.45 6.78 -16.49
CA GLY A 196 6.85 6.39 -16.53
C GLY A 196 7.40 5.85 -15.22
N ILE A 197 8.48 5.07 -15.37
CA ILE A 197 9.33 4.59 -14.27
C ILE A 197 10.68 5.30 -14.44
N PRO A 198 11.20 5.98 -13.39
CA PRO A 198 12.46 6.72 -13.51
C PRO A 198 13.68 5.78 -13.65
N ASP A 199 14.75 6.22 -14.31
CA ASP A 199 15.98 5.45 -14.49
C ASP A 199 16.59 4.99 -13.18
N SER A 200 16.42 5.78 -12.12
CA SER A 200 16.90 5.41 -10.78
C SER A 200 16.36 4.08 -10.26
N ILE A 201 15.31 3.51 -10.87
CA ILE A 201 14.79 2.18 -10.54
C ILE A 201 15.90 1.12 -10.58
N GLY A 202 16.83 1.24 -11.54
CA GLY A 202 17.95 0.32 -11.70
C GLY A 202 18.90 0.24 -10.50
N ARG A 203 18.79 1.17 -9.53
CA ARG A 203 19.57 1.16 -8.29
C ARG A 203 18.93 0.30 -7.18
N LEU A 204 17.73 -0.21 -7.37
CA LEU A 204 17.04 -1.08 -6.40
C LEU A 204 17.65 -2.49 -6.44
N SER A 205 18.88 -2.62 -5.99
CA SER A 205 19.68 -3.84 -6.09
C SER A 205 19.07 -5.05 -5.33
N ASN A 206 18.21 -4.81 -4.35
CA ASN A 206 17.55 -5.88 -3.60
C ASN A 206 16.14 -6.21 -4.11
N LEU A 207 15.66 -5.55 -5.17
CA LEU A 207 14.31 -5.77 -5.69
C LEU A 207 14.19 -7.19 -6.29
N GLN A 208 13.26 -7.97 -5.76
CA GLN A 208 13.00 -9.35 -6.17
C GLN A 208 11.70 -9.49 -6.97
N LEU A 209 10.72 -8.64 -6.67
CA LEU A 209 9.43 -8.64 -7.33
C LEU A 209 9.04 -7.24 -7.76
N LEU A 210 8.72 -7.08 -9.05
CA LEU A 210 8.08 -5.91 -9.61
C LEU A 210 6.74 -6.31 -10.23
N ASP A 211 5.67 -5.60 -9.85
CA ASP A 211 4.34 -5.77 -10.42
C ASP A 211 3.85 -4.43 -10.96
N ILE A 212 3.78 -4.32 -12.28
CA ILE A 212 3.28 -3.18 -13.04
C ILE A 212 2.04 -3.55 -13.84
N SER A 213 1.37 -4.65 -13.50
CA SER A 213 0.18 -5.12 -14.21
C SER A 213 -0.89 -4.04 -14.28
N ASN A 214 -1.55 -3.91 -15.43
CA ASN A 214 -2.58 -2.92 -15.72
C ASN A 214 -2.10 -1.44 -15.64
N CYS A 215 -0.80 -1.17 -15.79
CA CYS A 215 -0.28 0.19 -15.97
C CYS A 215 -0.34 0.56 -17.46
N ILE A 216 -1.55 0.75 -17.96
CA ILE A 216 -1.86 0.87 -19.41
C ILE A 216 -1.26 2.13 -20.09
N SER A 217 -0.90 3.15 -19.31
CA SER A 217 -0.28 4.39 -19.80
C SER A 217 1.25 4.33 -19.84
N LEU A 218 1.87 3.25 -19.35
CA LEU A 218 3.32 3.10 -19.30
C LEU A 218 3.88 2.80 -20.71
N PRO A 219 4.67 3.72 -21.33
CA PRO A 219 5.10 3.55 -22.71
C PRO A 219 6.34 2.65 -22.87
N ASN A 220 7.21 2.62 -21.87
CA ASN A 220 8.44 1.85 -21.89
C ASN A 220 9.01 1.61 -20.49
N LEU A 221 9.85 0.61 -20.35
CA LEU A 221 10.76 0.47 -19.22
C LEU A 221 12.03 1.29 -19.49
N PRO A 222 12.66 1.90 -18.44
CA PRO A 222 13.87 2.69 -18.61
C PRO A 222 15.09 1.84 -18.99
N ASP A 223 16.11 2.45 -19.61
CA ASP A 223 17.32 1.75 -20.00
C ASP A 223 18.09 1.15 -18.81
N ASP A 224 18.05 1.79 -17.66
CA ASP A 224 18.67 1.28 -16.43
C ASP A 224 17.92 0.09 -15.78
N PHE A 225 16.80 -0.35 -16.37
CA PHE A 225 16.01 -1.47 -15.87
C PHE A 225 16.81 -2.77 -15.76
N GLY A 226 17.73 -3.01 -16.72
CA GLY A 226 18.61 -4.16 -16.70
C GLY A 226 19.59 -4.23 -15.53
N ASN A 227 19.72 -3.17 -14.74
CA ASN A 227 20.57 -3.13 -13.54
C ASN A 227 19.89 -3.77 -12.30
N LEU A 228 18.62 -4.19 -12.38
CA LEU A 228 17.87 -4.87 -11.31
C LEU A 228 18.40 -6.29 -11.12
N SER A 229 19.60 -6.43 -10.61
CA SER A 229 20.37 -7.68 -10.57
C SER A 229 19.70 -8.81 -9.78
N ASN A 230 18.84 -8.51 -8.81
CA ASN A 230 18.13 -9.50 -8.00
C ASN A 230 16.66 -9.70 -8.40
N LEU A 231 16.19 -9.08 -9.48
CA LEU A 231 14.81 -9.24 -9.93
C LEU A 231 14.56 -10.69 -10.37
N GLN A 232 13.58 -11.32 -9.74
CA GLN A 232 13.18 -12.71 -10.01
C GLN A 232 11.83 -12.83 -10.69
N ASN A 233 10.90 -11.94 -10.32
CA ASN A 233 9.52 -11.99 -10.79
C ASN A 233 9.09 -10.62 -11.32
N LEU A 234 8.62 -10.59 -12.55
CA LEU A 234 8.05 -9.42 -13.20
C LEU A 234 6.61 -9.73 -13.62
N TYR A 235 5.66 -8.92 -13.15
CA TYR A 235 4.25 -8.99 -13.53
C TYR A 235 3.93 -7.75 -14.36
N MET A 236 3.47 -7.94 -15.59
CA MET A 236 3.17 -6.85 -16.52
C MET A 236 2.02 -7.18 -17.48
N THR A 237 1.00 -7.84 -16.98
CA THR A 237 -0.23 -8.07 -17.76
C THR A 237 -0.90 -6.74 -18.09
N SER A 238 -1.51 -6.63 -19.27
CA SER A 238 -2.14 -5.40 -19.80
C SER A 238 -1.19 -4.20 -19.88
N CYS A 239 0.07 -4.47 -20.22
CA CYS A 239 1.09 -3.47 -20.51
C CYS A 239 1.53 -3.54 -21.99
N GLU A 240 0.61 -3.73 -22.91
CA GLU A 240 0.84 -4.02 -24.33
C GLU A 240 1.67 -2.94 -25.05
N ARG A 241 1.57 -1.70 -24.57
CA ARG A 241 2.32 -0.56 -25.14
C ARG A 241 3.70 -0.37 -24.55
N CYS A 242 4.06 -1.14 -23.54
CA CYS A 242 5.29 -0.97 -22.81
C CYS A 242 6.46 -1.59 -23.59
N GLU A 243 7.29 -0.75 -24.19
CA GLU A 243 8.50 -1.18 -24.88
C GLU A 243 9.56 -1.67 -23.90
N LEU A 244 10.23 -2.77 -24.28
CA LEU A 244 11.28 -3.39 -23.47
C LEU A 244 12.65 -2.89 -23.96
N PRO A 245 13.51 -2.28 -23.11
CA PRO A 245 14.85 -1.88 -23.46
C PRO A 245 15.74 -3.12 -23.67
N PHE A 246 16.77 -3.01 -24.49
CA PHE A 246 17.72 -4.12 -24.70
C PHE A 246 18.40 -4.56 -23.40
N SER A 247 18.53 -3.67 -22.44
CA SER A 247 19.15 -3.95 -21.13
C SER A 247 18.44 -5.05 -20.32
N VAL A 248 17.17 -5.42 -20.64
CA VAL A 248 16.50 -6.55 -19.99
C VAL A 248 17.28 -7.86 -20.09
N THR A 249 18.17 -7.97 -21.10
CA THR A 249 19.09 -9.11 -21.27
C THR A 249 20.08 -9.28 -20.12
N ASN A 250 20.31 -8.23 -19.32
CA ASN A 250 21.20 -8.24 -18.16
C ASN A 250 20.53 -8.81 -16.89
N LEU A 251 19.22 -9.08 -16.93
CA LEU A 251 18.45 -9.58 -15.77
C LEU A 251 18.73 -11.07 -15.51
N GLY A 252 19.97 -11.43 -15.18
CA GLY A 252 20.43 -12.81 -15.05
C GLY A 252 19.68 -13.65 -13.99
N ASN A 253 19.03 -13.01 -13.02
CA ASN A 253 18.25 -13.68 -11.98
C ASN A 253 16.74 -13.72 -12.27
N LEU A 254 16.29 -13.16 -13.42
CA LEU A 254 14.87 -13.16 -13.79
C LEU A 254 14.40 -14.60 -14.10
N LYS A 255 13.42 -15.06 -13.34
CA LYS A 255 12.87 -16.42 -13.42
C LYS A 255 11.54 -16.48 -14.12
N VAL A 256 10.67 -15.50 -13.81
CA VAL A 256 9.28 -15.50 -14.27
C VAL A 256 8.89 -14.11 -14.75
N VAL A 257 8.34 -14.07 -15.94
CA VAL A 257 7.57 -12.93 -16.45
C VAL A 257 6.13 -13.38 -16.65
N ILE A 258 5.18 -12.69 -16.02
CA ILE A 258 3.75 -12.91 -16.22
C ILE A 258 3.21 -11.73 -17.02
N CYS A 259 2.72 -12.00 -18.22
CA CYS A 259 2.24 -10.99 -19.16
C CYS A 259 1.13 -11.57 -20.06
N ASP A 260 0.54 -10.72 -20.90
CA ASP A 260 -0.37 -11.16 -21.99
C ASP A 260 0.40 -11.68 -23.21
N GLU A 261 -0.36 -12.21 -24.20
CA GLU A 261 0.22 -12.82 -25.40
C GLU A 261 1.06 -11.82 -26.22
N GLU A 262 0.63 -10.55 -26.35
CA GLU A 262 1.33 -9.54 -27.13
C GLU A 262 2.68 -9.20 -26.50
N THR A 263 2.71 -8.98 -25.20
CA THR A 263 3.91 -8.72 -24.43
C THR A 263 4.84 -9.95 -24.38
N ALA A 264 4.27 -11.17 -24.33
CA ALA A 264 5.02 -12.42 -24.39
C ALA A 264 5.85 -12.55 -25.68
N ALA A 265 5.29 -12.15 -26.83
CA ALA A 265 5.99 -12.15 -28.10
C ALA A 265 7.25 -11.27 -28.07
N SER A 266 7.20 -10.13 -27.38
CA SER A 266 8.36 -9.27 -27.16
C SER A 266 9.43 -9.94 -26.29
N TRP A 267 9.03 -10.64 -25.22
CA TRP A 267 9.94 -11.36 -24.32
C TRP A 267 10.60 -12.58 -24.99
N GLU A 268 9.90 -13.28 -25.89
CA GLU A 268 10.48 -14.42 -26.62
C GLU A 268 11.71 -14.03 -27.45
N ASN A 269 11.82 -12.77 -27.90
CA ASN A 269 13.01 -12.26 -28.59
C ASN A 269 14.26 -12.21 -27.69
N PHE A 270 14.07 -12.02 -26.38
CA PHE A 270 15.15 -11.93 -25.39
C PHE A 270 15.45 -13.26 -24.70
N LYS A 271 14.57 -14.25 -24.80
CA LYS A 271 14.69 -15.56 -24.15
C LYS A 271 15.98 -16.31 -24.43
N PRO A 272 16.59 -16.25 -25.64
CA PRO A 272 17.89 -16.87 -25.88
C PRO A 272 19.02 -16.34 -24.99
N MET A 273 18.89 -15.10 -24.50
CA MET A 273 19.87 -14.43 -23.62
C MET A 273 19.51 -14.61 -22.13
N LEU A 274 18.31 -15.12 -21.85
CA LEU A 274 17.78 -15.34 -20.49
C LEU A 274 17.37 -16.82 -20.32
N PRO A 275 18.33 -17.76 -20.22
CA PRO A 275 18.05 -19.20 -20.33
C PRO A 275 17.15 -19.76 -19.20
N ASN A 276 17.05 -19.07 -18.07
CA ASN A 276 16.23 -19.49 -16.94
C ASN A 276 14.83 -18.84 -16.95
N LEU A 277 14.55 -18.00 -17.94
CA LEU A 277 13.28 -17.25 -18.00
C LEU A 277 12.11 -18.17 -18.40
N LYS A 278 11.09 -18.19 -17.56
CA LYS A 278 9.76 -18.69 -17.88
C LYS A 278 8.84 -17.52 -18.17
N ILE A 279 8.23 -17.52 -19.34
CA ILE A 279 7.16 -16.59 -19.71
C ILE A 279 5.84 -17.31 -19.44
N ASP A 280 4.97 -16.70 -18.65
CA ASP A 280 3.68 -17.24 -18.24
C ASP A 280 2.57 -16.31 -18.71
N VAL A 281 1.69 -16.83 -19.56
CA VAL A 281 0.52 -16.11 -20.07
C VAL A 281 -0.71 -16.68 -19.38
N PRO A 282 -1.31 -15.95 -18.42
CA PRO A 282 -2.50 -16.42 -17.74
C PRO A 282 -3.65 -16.63 -18.75
N LEU A 283 -4.25 -17.81 -18.74
CA LEU A 283 -5.49 -18.02 -19.49
C LEU A 283 -6.56 -17.11 -18.89
N VAL A 284 -6.99 -16.13 -19.68
CA VAL A 284 -8.18 -15.34 -19.35
C VAL A 284 -9.37 -16.26 -19.61
N ASP A 285 -9.86 -16.92 -18.55
CA ASP A 285 -11.09 -17.68 -18.61
C ASP A 285 -12.26 -16.69 -18.75
N VAL A 286 -12.55 -16.30 -20.00
CA VAL A 286 -13.71 -15.47 -20.32
C VAL A 286 -14.94 -16.34 -20.15
N ASN A 287 -15.43 -16.43 -18.91
CA ASN A 287 -16.69 -17.13 -18.64
C ASN A 287 -17.86 -16.35 -19.26
N LEU A 288 -18.17 -16.67 -20.52
CA LEU A 288 -19.27 -16.08 -21.29
C LEU A 288 -20.66 -16.70 -20.94
N ASN A 289 -20.76 -17.51 -19.89
CA ASN A 289 -22.02 -18.17 -19.50
C ASN A 289 -23.16 -17.18 -19.18
N TRP A 290 -22.82 -15.93 -18.83
CA TRP A 290 -23.82 -14.89 -18.59
C TRP A 290 -24.52 -14.42 -19.90
N LEU A 291 -23.91 -14.66 -21.08
CA LEU A 291 -24.52 -14.31 -22.39
C LEU A 291 -25.67 -15.25 -22.76
N HIS A 292 -25.78 -16.42 -22.13
CA HIS A 292 -26.79 -17.42 -22.47
C HIS A 292 -28.07 -17.38 -21.60
N THR A 293 -28.18 -16.41 -20.69
CA THR A 293 -29.37 -16.31 -19.79
C THR A 293 -30.47 -15.36 -20.28
N THR A 294 -30.43 -14.91 -21.53
CA THR A 294 -31.53 -14.11 -22.14
C THR A 294 -32.22 -14.86 -23.26
N SER A 295 -32.83 -16.01 -22.94
CA SER A 295 -33.77 -16.68 -23.85
C SER A 295 -34.68 -17.60 -23.03
N THR A 296 -35.64 -17.04 -22.32
CA THR A 296 -37.01 -17.61 -22.10
C THR A 296 -37.92 -16.52 -21.56
#